data_788d441c5ff68df0821d3e4077e360c9
#
_entry.id   788d441c5ff68df0821d3e4077e360c9
#
_cell.length_a   1.000
_cell.length_b   1.000
_cell.length_c   1.000
_cell.angle_alpha   90.00
_cell.angle_beta   90.00
_cell.angle_gamma   90.00
#
_symmetry.space_group_name_H-M   'P 1'
#
loop_
_entity.id
_entity.type
_entity.pdbx_description
1 polymer ?
#
loop_
_entity_poly.entity_id
_entity_poly.type
_entity_poly.pdbx_seq_one_letter_code
_entity_poly.pdbx_strand_id
1 'polypeptide(L)'
;MKRLGFGQVEPNLLSAQKTGQLPSQLPAAKDIEILENGQFVKYDYANHEVNFTGKGEWLMVFNEVKLYKERQYYKDYAMQKKDFTPGGPETHYGTGPFEGQMTPRCLKTNIGDIYTTNCLALGNDADDKEVDMGDFNVGDVVSPNAKGYLAKDGDGTIQFEIAKVYTMADGQPAVKLMRIA
;
A
#
# COMPACT_ATOMS: atom_id res chain seq x y z
N MET A 1 3.08 19.75 3.81
CA MET A 1 2.43 19.62 2.48
C MET A 1 1.71 18.28 2.45
N LYS A 2 0.43 18.28 2.08
CA LYS A 2 -0.40 17.07 2.01
C LYS A 2 -0.17 16.34 0.69
N ARG A 3 -0.33 15.00 0.69
CA ARG A 3 -0.28 14.20 -0.53
C ARG A 3 -1.47 14.48 -1.44
N LEU A 4 -1.31 14.24 -2.72
CA LEU A 4 -2.36 14.30 -3.71
C LEU A 4 -2.71 12.88 -4.19
N GLY A 5 -4.01 12.56 -4.21
CA GLY A 5 -4.48 11.26 -4.68
C GLY A 5 -4.10 10.10 -3.78
N PHE A 6 -3.72 8.97 -4.41
CA PHE A 6 -3.46 7.70 -3.73
C PHE A 6 -2.02 7.56 -3.24
N GLY A 7 -1.82 6.61 -2.32
CA GLY A 7 -0.51 6.23 -1.82
C GLY A 7 0.43 5.75 -2.92
N GLN A 8 1.70 6.11 -2.79
CA GLN A 8 2.75 5.79 -3.74
C GLN A 8 3.96 5.19 -3.04
N VAL A 9 4.72 4.38 -3.75
CA VAL A 9 5.97 3.79 -3.30
C VAL A 9 7.05 3.98 -4.35
N GLU A 10 8.19 4.51 -3.93
CA GLU A 10 9.44 4.42 -4.68
C GLU A 10 10.27 3.28 -4.09
N PRO A 11 10.44 2.15 -4.78
CA PRO A 11 11.08 0.96 -4.24
C PRO A 11 12.61 1.04 -4.32
N ASN A 12 13.21 1.92 -3.55
CA ASN A 12 14.64 2.22 -3.62
C ASN A 12 15.52 0.96 -3.47
N LEU A 13 15.35 0.20 -2.38
CA LEU A 13 16.15 -1.00 -2.05
C LEU A 13 15.24 -2.10 -1.46
N LEU A 14 14.13 -2.42 -2.12
CA LEU A 14 13.26 -3.52 -1.70
C LEU A 14 13.82 -4.86 -2.16
N SER A 15 14.10 -5.76 -1.22
CA SER A 15 14.64 -7.10 -1.49
C SER A 15 13.73 -7.92 -2.38
N ALA A 16 12.43 -7.96 -2.11
CA ALA A 16 11.46 -8.72 -2.87
C ALA A 16 11.37 -8.27 -4.33
N GLN A 17 11.54 -6.98 -4.62
CA GLN A 17 11.56 -6.48 -5.99
C GLN A 17 12.82 -6.95 -6.73
N LYS A 18 14.00 -6.93 -6.07
CA LYS A 18 15.27 -7.38 -6.66
C LYS A 18 15.26 -8.87 -6.98
N THR A 19 14.64 -9.68 -6.13
CA THR A 19 14.59 -11.13 -6.28
C THR A 19 13.37 -11.61 -7.07
N GLY A 20 12.42 -10.72 -7.39
CA GLY A 20 11.15 -11.08 -8.04
C GLY A 20 10.23 -11.94 -7.16
N GLN A 21 10.49 -12.02 -5.87
CA GLN A 21 9.69 -12.82 -4.94
C GLN A 21 8.37 -12.15 -4.63
N LEU A 22 7.32 -12.70 -5.19
CA LEU A 22 5.94 -12.36 -4.88
C LEU A 22 5.33 -13.54 -4.14
N PRO A 23 4.75 -13.32 -2.95
CA PRO A 23 3.89 -14.33 -2.32
C PRO A 23 2.68 -14.66 -3.22
N SER A 24 1.91 -15.69 -2.85
CA SER A 24 0.67 -16.04 -3.56
C SER A 24 -0.24 -14.83 -3.69
N GLN A 25 -0.84 -14.66 -4.86
CA GLN A 25 -1.83 -13.62 -5.07
C GLN A 25 -3.19 -14.13 -4.62
N LEU A 26 -3.77 -13.49 -3.62
CA LEU A 26 -5.12 -13.76 -3.11
C LEU A 26 -6.00 -12.53 -3.33
N PRO A 27 -7.31 -12.72 -3.57
CA PRO A 27 -8.23 -11.60 -3.71
C PRO A 27 -8.36 -10.82 -2.40
N ALA A 28 -8.65 -9.55 -2.48
CA ALA A 28 -8.98 -8.73 -1.32
C ALA A 28 -10.33 -9.14 -0.73
N ALA A 29 -10.47 -9.06 0.60
CA ALA A 29 -11.73 -9.27 1.29
C ALA A 29 -12.82 -8.35 0.73
N LYS A 30 -14.06 -8.81 0.76
CA LYS A 30 -15.21 -8.15 0.09
C LYS A 30 -15.54 -6.75 0.64
N ASP A 31 -15.14 -6.46 1.85
CA ASP A 31 -15.32 -5.16 2.52
C ASP A 31 -14.23 -4.15 2.18
N ILE A 32 -13.16 -4.57 1.51
CA ILE A 32 -12.10 -3.67 1.05
C ILE A 32 -12.53 -3.01 -0.25
N GLU A 33 -12.70 -1.68 -0.22
CA GLU A 33 -13.09 -0.89 -1.38
C GLU A 33 -11.89 -0.35 -2.17
N ILE A 34 -10.76 -0.12 -1.48
CA ILE A 34 -9.53 0.46 -2.06
C ILE A 34 -8.31 -0.18 -1.43
N LEU A 35 -7.31 -0.48 -2.26
CA LEU A 35 -5.95 -0.82 -1.84
C LEU A 35 -4.95 0.08 -2.56
N GLU A 36 -4.22 0.85 -1.79
CA GLU A 36 -3.22 1.80 -2.30
C GLU A 36 -1.81 1.19 -2.32
N ASN A 37 -0.96 1.65 -3.22
CA ASN A 37 0.45 1.28 -3.18
C ASN A 37 1.11 1.82 -1.91
N GLY A 38 1.83 0.95 -1.19
CA GLY A 38 2.41 1.25 0.11
C GLY A 38 1.51 0.93 1.30
N GLN A 39 0.24 0.60 1.10
CA GLN A 39 -0.64 0.06 2.12
C GLN A 39 -0.27 -1.39 2.42
N PHE A 40 -0.45 -1.83 3.66
CA PHE A 40 -0.13 -3.18 4.10
C PHE A 40 -1.39 -4.03 4.27
N VAL A 41 -1.28 -5.31 3.92
CA VAL A 41 -2.33 -6.31 4.10
C VAL A 41 -1.73 -7.59 4.69
N LYS A 42 -2.57 -8.44 5.28
CA LYS A 42 -2.20 -9.77 5.76
C LYS A 42 -2.90 -10.83 4.94
N TYR A 43 -2.23 -11.97 4.72
CA TYR A 43 -2.88 -13.12 4.11
C TYR A 43 -3.75 -13.85 5.13
N ASP A 44 -4.94 -14.19 4.70
CA ASP A 44 -5.84 -15.12 5.37
C ASP A 44 -6.04 -16.34 4.48
N TYR A 45 -5.20 -17.34 4.67
CA TYR A 45 -5.28 -18.59 3.90
C TYR A 45 -6.53 -19.41 4.19
N ALA A 46 -7.13 -19.24 5.37
CA ALA A 46 -8.36 -19.97 5.73
C ALA A 46 -9.56 -19.49 4.88
N ASN A 47 -9.62 -18.18 4.62
CA ASN A 47 -10.65 -17.56 3.80
C ASN A 47 -10.20 -17.34 2.34
N HIS A 48 -8.96 -17.67 2.00
CA HIS A 48 -8.37 -17.45 0.67
C HIS A 48 -8.44 -15.99 0.20
N GLU A 49 -8.11 -15.06 1.09
CA GLU A 49 -8.16 -13.62 0.82
C GLU A 49 -6.99 -12.87 1.46
N VAL A 50 -6.82 -11.59 1.11
CA VAL A 50 -6.04 -10.63 1.87
C VAL A 50 -6.97 -9.67 2.60
N ASN A 51 -6.62 -9.35 3.85
CA ASN A 51 -7.38 -8.43 4.69
C ASN A 51 -6.47 -7.72 5.68
N PHE A 52 -7.03 -6.95 6.62
CA PHE A 52 -6.25 -6.23 7.65
C PHE A 52 -6.17 -6.98 8.98
N THR A 53 -6.91 -8.08 9.14
CA THR A 53 -7.05 -8.81 10.41
C THR A 53 -6.48 -10.22 10.38
N GLY A 54 -5.94 -10.66 9.24
CA GLY A 54 -5.31 -11.97 9.08
C GLY A 54 -4.19 -12.23 10.07
N LYS A 55 -3.82 -13.51 10.24
CA LYS A 55 -2.79 -13.94 11.20
C LYS A 55 -1.37 -13.90 10.62
N GLY A 56 -1.23 -13.66 9.33
CA GLY A 56 0.05 -13.63 8.63
C GLY A 56 0.87 -12.36 8.92
N GLU A 57 2.08 -12.35 8.37
CA GLU A 57 2.92 -11.15 8.33
C GLU A 57 2.27 -10.07 7.46
N TRP A 58 2.51 -8.81 7.78
CA TRP A 58 2.15 -7.70 6.93
C TRP A 58 2.97 -7.71 5.63
N LEU A 59 2.27 -7.56 4.52
CA LEU A 59 2.84 -7.50 3.18
C LEU A 59 2.45 -6.18 2.53
N MET A 60 3.39 -5.53 1.91
CA MET A 60 3.17 -4.24 1.25
C MET A 60 2.49 -4.43 -0.10
N VAL A 61 1.40 -3.75 -0.34
CA VAL A 61 0.73 -3.67 -1.65
C VAL A 61 1.60 -2.86 -2.61
N PHE A 62 1.94 -3.46 -3.74
CA PHE A 62 2.72 -2.82 -4.79
C PHE A 62 2.23 -3.27 -6.17
N ASN A 63 1.23 -2.59 -6.69
CA ASN A 63 0.68 -2.83 -8.01
C ASN A 63 1.41 -1.99 -9.07
N GLU A 64 1.42 -2.47 -10.30
CA GLU A 64 1.88 -1.65 -11.42
C GLU A 64 0.98 -0.44 -11.61
N VAL A 65 1.59 0.68 -11.96
CA VAL A 65 0.86 1.91 -12.28
C VAL A 65 0.13 1.71 -13.61
N LYS A 66 -1.17 1.96 -13.63
CA LYS A 66 -1.97 1.92 -14.86
C LYS A 66 -1.77 3.22 -15.64
N LEU A 67 -0.85 3.22 -16.58
CA LEU A 67 -0.55 4.40 -17.42
C LEU A 67 -1.54 4.58 -18.59
N TYR A 68 -2.70 3.93 -18.56
CA TYR A 68 -3.61 3.84 -19.71
C TYR A 68 -4.52 5.04 -19.91
N LYS A 69 -4.60 5.95 -18.92
CA LYS A 69 -5.43 7.15 -19.01
C LYS A 69 -4.57 8.40 -18.95
N GLU A 70 -4.79 9.25 -19.93
CA GLU A 70 -4.06 10.51 -20.06
C GLU A 70 -4.01 11.31 -18.76
N ARG A 71 -2.83 11.49 -18.20
CA ARG A 71 -2.48 12.49 -17.19
C ARG A 71 -3.16 12.38 -15.82
N GLN A 72 -3.56 11.19 -15.38
CA GLN A 72 -4.11 11.00 -14.03
C GLN A 72 -3.17 10.19 -13.13
N TYR A 73 -1.89 10.48 -13.15
CA TYR A 73 -0.84 9.72 -12.48
C TYR A 73 -1.14 9.35 -11.03
N TYR A 74 -1.64 10.29 -10.24
CA TYR A 74 -1.96 10.05 -8.83
C TYR A 74 -3.25 9.24 -8.58
N LYS A 75 -4.08 9.03 -9.61
CA LYS A 75 -5.31 8.22 -9.51
C LYS A 75 -5.09 6.76 -9.88
N ASP A 76 -3.94 6.46 -10.47
CA ASP A 76 -3.64 5.13 -11.01
C ASP A 76 -2.85 4.23 -10.05
N TYR A 77 -2.54 4.74 -8.85
CA TYR A 77 -1.74 4.02 -7.84
C TYR A 77 -2.57 3.17 -6.86
N ALA A 78 -3.86 3.06 -7.06
CA ALA A 78 -4.73 2.24 -6.22
C ALA A 78 -5.55 1.26 -7.04
N MET A 79 -5.84 0.11 -6.43
CA MET A 79 -6.88 -0.79 -6.91
C MET A 79 -8.19 -0.38 -6.24
N GLN A 80 -9.22 -0.12 -7.04
CA GLN A 80 -10.56 0.22 -6.55
C GLN A 80 -11.53 -0.88 -6.94
N LYS A 81 -12.35 -1.34 -6.01
CA LYS A 81 -13.32 -2.42 -6.23
C LYS A 81 -14.27 -2.14 -7.40
N LYS A 82 -14.67 -0.89 -7.57
CA LYS A 82 -15.52 -0.47 -8.71
C LYS A 82 -14.91 -0.79 -10.08
N ASP A 83 -13.58 -0.83 -10.19
CA ASP A 83 -12.88 -1.10 -11.44
C ASP A 83 -12.97 -2.59 -11.84
N PHE A 84 -13.31 -3.45 -10.88
CA PHE A 84 -13.46 -4.90 -11.06
C PHE A 84 -14.92 -5.36 -11.04
N THR A 85 -15.88 -4.45 -10.80
CA THR A 85 -17.31 -4.79 -10.76
C THR A 85 -17.84 -4.99 -12.18
N PRO A 86 -18.53 -6.11 -12.49
CA PRO A 86 -19.12 -6.35 -13.80
C PRO A 86 -20.06 -5.23 -14.22
N GLY A 87 -19.97 -4.78 -15.48
CA GLY A 87 -20.81 -3.71 -16.03
C GLY A 87 -20.45 -2.29 -15.63
N GLY A 88 -19.36 -2.08 -14.92
CA GLY A 88 -18.82 -0.73 -14.68
C GLY A 88 -18.27 -0.11 -15.97
N PRO A 89 -18.32 1.24 -16.12
CA PRO A 89 -17.91 1.93 -17.34
C PRO A 89 -16.42 1.75 -17.71
N GLU A 90 -15.64 1.16 -16.84
CA GLU A 90 -14.20 0.97 -17.00
C GLU A 90 -13.74 -0.50 -16.94
N THR A 91 -14.68 -1.46 -16.86
CA THR A 91 -14.32 -2.88 -16.83
C THR A 91 -13.93 -3.33 -18.25
N HIS A 92 -12.64 -3.41 -18.49
CA HIS A 92 -12.06 -4.05 -19.68
C HIS A 92 -11.89 -5.58 -19.50
N TYR A 93 -12.39 -6.14 -18.41
CA TYR A 93 -12.27 -7.55 -18.08
C TYR A 93 -13.57 -8.27 -18.49
N GLY A 94 -13.43 -9.28 -19.34
CA GLY A 94 -14.53 -10.09 -19.80
C GLY A 94 -15.21 -10.88 -18.66
N THR A 95 -16.34 -11.49 -18.98
CA THR A 95 -17.15 -12.31 -18.06
C THR A 95 -16.43 -13.62 -17.70
N GLY A 96 -15.64 -13.64 -16.65
CA GLY A 96 -14.93 -14.82 -16.16
C GLY A 96 -15.14 -15.07 -14.66
N PRO A 97 -14.73 -16.24 -14.14
CA PRO A 97 -14.91 -16.58 -12.72
C PRO A 97 -14.16 -15.69 -11.72
N PHE A 98 -13.33 -14.78 -12.21
CA PHE A 98 -12.56 -13.81 -11.42
C PHE A 98 -13.11 -12.38 -11.49
N GLU A 99 -14.30 -12.22 -12.05
CA GLU A 99 -14.97 -10.92 -12.11
C GLU A 99 -15.24 -10.36 -10.70
N GLY A 100 -14.95 -9.09 -10.53
CA GLY A 100 -15.24 -8.36 -9.32
C GLY A 100 -14.25 -8.58 -8.18
N GLN A 101 -13.11 -9.23 -8.40
CA GLN A 101 -12.12 -9.47 -7.35
C GLN A 101 -10.86 -8.64 -7.56
N MET A 102 -10.60 -7.71 -6.62
CA MET A 102 -9.29 -7.05 -6.53
C MET A 102 -8.27 -8.08 -6.06
N THR A 103 -7.26 -8.35 -6.87
CA THR A 103 -6.16 -9.27 -6.50
C THR A 103 -4.86 -8.49 -6.45
N PRO A 104 -4.46 -7.93 -5.29
CA PRO A 104 -3.29 -7.11 -5.20
C PRO A 104 -2.00 -7.93 -5.33
N ARG A 105 -0.98 -7.32 -5.90
CA ARG A 105 0.40 -7.81 -5.78
C ARG A 105 0.95 -7.33 -4.45
N CYS A 106 1.46 -8.27 -3.65
CA CYS A 106 1.99 -7.98 -2.33
C CYS A 106 3.47 -8.35 -2.28
N LEU A 107 4.28 -7.48 -1.70
CA LEU A 107 5.71 -7.70 -1.48
C LEU A 107 5.97 -7.92 0.01
N LYS A 108 6.79 -8.93 0.31
CA LYS A 108 7.38 -9.06 1.64
C LYS A 108 8.51 -8.03 1.77
N THR A 109 8.49 -7.27 2.86
CA THR A 109 9.63 -6.43 3.25
C THR A 109 10.54 -7.21 4.19
N ASN A 110 11.84 -6.94 4.16
CA ASN A 110 12.84 -7.55 5.05
C ASN A 110 13.56 -6.47 5.84
N ILE A 111 14.13 -6.84 6.99
CA ILE A 111 14.96 -5.92 7.79
C ILE A 111 16.08 -5.38 6.90
N GLY A 112 16.26 -4.07 6.90
CA GLY A 112 17.21 -3.34 6.06
C GLY A 112 16.67 -2.91 4.70
N ASP A 113 15.44 -3.30 4.31
CA ASP A 113 14.78 -2.78 3.11
C ASP A 113 14.50 -1.28 3.24
N ILE A 114 14.80 -0.55 2.18
CA ILE A 114 14.59 0.90 2.10
C ILE A 114 13.63 1.20 0.96
N TYR A 115 12.63 2.01 1.24
CA TYR A 115 11.70 2.53 0.24
C TYR A 115 11.14 3.89 0.65
N THR A 116 10.47 4.55 -0.27
CA THR A 116 9.83 5.84 -0.03
C THR A 116 8.35 5.70 -0.27
N THR A 117 7.55 6.30 0.60
CA THR A 117 6.09 6.28 0.48
C THR A 117 5.45 7.52 1.09
N ASN A 118 4.25 7.83 0.62
CA ASN A 118 3.33 8.78 1.24
C ASN A 118 2.06 8.09 1.79
N CYS A 119 2.09 6.76 1.89
CA CYS A 119 0.99 5.94 2.41
C CYS A 119 1.05 5.85 3.94
N LEU A 120 0.75 6.96 4.60
CA LEU A 120 0.85 7.18 6.05
C LEU A 120 -0.50 7.56 6.63
N ALA A 121 -0.68 7.38 7.95
CA ALA A 121 -1.83 7.83 8.70
C ALA A 121 -1.41 8.43 10.06
N LEU A 122 -2.26 9.26 10.67
CA LEU A 122 -1.96 9.87 11.97
C LEU A 122 -2.27 8.95 13.15
N GLY A 123 -3.19 7.99 12.99
CA GLY A 123 -3.61 7.13 14.07
C GLY A 123 -3.92 5.70 13.68
N ASN A 124 -4.14 4.85 14.69
CA ASN A 124 -4.33 3.42 14.47
C ASN A 124 -5.58 3.07 13.64
N ASP A 125 -6.66 3.81 13.81
CA ASP A 125 -7.92 3.60 13.07
C ASP A 125 -8.09 4.59 11.89
N ALA A 126 -7.07 5.42 11.63
CA ALA A 126 -7.17 6.43 10.60
C ALA A 126 -6.93 5.82 9.21
N ASP A 127 -7.83 6.14 8.30
CA ASP A 127 -7.65 6.03 6.85
C ASP A 127 -7.40 7.41 6.23
N ASP A 128 -6.85 8.32 7.06
CA ASP A 128 -6.76 9.75 6.76
C ASP A 128 -5.77 10.02 5.64
N LYS A 129 -6.33 10.27 4.46
CA LYS A 129 -5.58 10.66 3.27
C LYS A 129 -5.01 12.08 3.34
N GLU A 130 -5.39 12.83 4.35
CA GLU A 130 -5.00 14.23 4.51
C GLU A 130 -3.80 14.44 5.48
N VAL A 131 -2.99 13.41 5.66
CA VAL A 131 -1.79 13.50 6.52
C VAL A 131 -0.84 14.57 6.01
N ASP A 132 -0.43 15.49 6.87
CA ASP A 132 0.69 16.38 6.55
C ASP A 132 2.01 15.68 6.90
N MET A 133 2.94 15.64 5.95
CA MET A 133 4.26 15.05 6.19
C MET A 133 5.06 15.81 7.27
N GLY A 134 4.65 17.02 7.65
CA GLY A 134 5.18 17.74 8.81
C GLY A 134 4.87 17.10 10.16
N ASP A 135 3.92 16.17 10.22
CA ASP A 135 3.61 15.39 11.42
C ASP A 135 4.64 14.29 11.70
N PHE A 136 5.53 14.02 10.74
CA PHE A 136 6.55 12.99 10.81
C PHE A 136 7.95 13.59 10.82
N ASN A 137 8.82 13.03 11.65
CA ASN A 137 10.21 13.46 11.80
C ASN A 137 11.17 12.33 11.48
N VAL A 138 12.40 12.67 11.10
CA VAL A 138 13.50 11.70 10.99
C VAL A 138 13.72 11.04 12.35
N GLY A 139 13.82 9.71 12.37
CA GLY A 139 13.93 8.91 13.59
C GLY A 139 12.60 8.44 14.17
N ASP A 140 11.46 8.96 13.71
CA ASP A 140 10.17 8.39 14.12
C ASP A 140 10.04 6.95 13.62
N VAL A 141 9.43 6.09 14.44
CA VAL A 141 9.13 4.71 14.13
C VAL A 141 7.64 4.59 13.78
N VAL A 142 7.36 3.94 12.66
CA VAL A 142 6.00 3.69 12.20
C VAL A 142 5.78 2.21 11.93
N SER A 143 4.53 1.77 12.07
CA SER A 143 4.10 0.40 11.79
C SER A 143 2.71 0.40 11.16
N PRO A 144 2.27 -0.68 10.50
CA PRO A 144 0.94 -0.75 9.94
C PRO A 144 -0.14 -0.58 11.02
N ASN A 145 -1.14 0.24 10.73
CA ASN A 145 -2.32 0.41 11.57
C ASN A 145 -3.44 -0.57 11.18
N ALA A 146 -4.60 -0.46 11.82
CA ALA A 146 -5.76 -1.33 11.57
C ALA A 146 -6.31 -1.26 10.12
N LYS A 147 -5.91 -0.27 9.33
CA LYS A 147 -6.26 -0.11 7.91
C LYS A 147 -5.07 -0.34 6.97
N GLY A 148 -3.94 -0.80 7.51
CA GLY A 148 -2.72 -1.07 6.73
C GLY A 148 -1.90 0.16 6.34
N TYR A 149 -2.23 1.36 6.82
CA TYR A 149 -1.40 2.55 6.65
C TYR A 149 -0.29 2.57 7.71
N LEU A 150 0.84 3.16 7.38
CA LEU A 150 1.91 3.32 8.36
C LEU A 150 1.60 4.48 9.31
N ALA A 151 1.59 4.20 10.61
CA ALA A 151 1.29 5.16 11.66
C ALA A 151 2.26 4.98 12.85
N LYS A 152 2.44 6.04 13.65
CA LYS A 152 3.30 5.99 14.86
C LYS A 152 2.74 5.07 15.94
N ASP A 153 1.43 4.91 16.00
CA ASP A 153 0.70 4.06 16.93
C ASP A 153 0.11 2.81 16.26
N GLY A 154 0.72 2.32 15.19
CA GLY A 154 0.35 1.06 14.55
C GLY A 154 0.56 -0.17 15.44
N ASP A 155 0.38 -1.37 14.87
CA ASP A 155 0.38 -2.63 15.65
C ASP A 155 1.76 -3.09 16.17
N GLY A 156 2.85 -2.48 15.69
CA GLY A 156 4.22 -2.73 16.13
C GLY A 156 4.81 -4.08 15.69
N THR A 157 4.08 -4.91 14.96
CA THR A 157 4.55 -6.25 14.55
C THR A 157 5.65 -6.20 13.49
N ILE A 158 5.64 -5.21 12.64
CA ILE A 158 6.75 -4.80 11.78
C ILE A 158 6.99 -3.30 11.98
N GLN A 159 8.24 -2.89 11.96
CA GLN A 159 8.59 -1.50 12.26
C GLN A 159 9.51 -0.90 11.23
N PHE A 160 9.27 0.36 10.92
CA PHE A 160 10.07 1.14 9.98
C PHE A 160 10.50 2.44 10.65
N GLU A 161 11.78 2.77 10.53
CA GLU A 161 12.32 4.06 10.97
C GLU A 161 12.33 5.04 9.80
N ILE A 162 11.90 6.27 10.04
CA ILE A 162 11.93 7.34 9.06
C ILE A 162 13.37 7.86 8.93
N ALA A 163 14.01 7.54 7.82
CA ALA A 163 15.36 7.99 7.51
C ALA A 163 15.40 9.40 6.89
N LYS A 164 14.33 9.81 6.21
CA LYS A 164 14.24 11.14 5.59
C LYS A 164 12.79 11.52 5.28
N VAL A 165 12.48 12.78 5.47
CA VAL A 165 11.26 13.42 4.95
C VAL A 165 11.65 14.25 3.73
N TYR A 166 10.98 14.06 2.59
CA TYR A 166 11.34 14.77 1.36
C TYR A 166 10.20 14.79 0.33
N THR A 167 10.47 15.43 -0.80
CA THR A 167 9.54 15.49 -1.93
C THR A 167 9.97 14.49 -3.00
N MET A 168 9.05 13.63 -3.43
CA MET A 168 9.27 12.67 -4.53
C MET A 168 9.43 13.39 -5.88
N ALA A 169 9.85 12.63 -6.89
CA ALA A 169 10.09 13.17 -8.24
C ALA A 169 8.85 13.78 -8.90
N ASP A 170 7.66 13.32 -8.53
CA ASP A 170 6.37 13.85 -9.00
C ASP A 170 5.87 15.08 -8.22
N GLY A 171 6.69 15.59 -7.29
CA GLY A 171 6.38 16.77 -6.48
C GLY A 171 5.57 16.48 -5.21
N GLN A 172 5.23 15.22 -4.91
CA GLN A 172 4.48 14.88 -3.72
C GLN A 172 5.38 14.73 -2.48
N PRO A 173 4.88 15.10 -1.31
CA PRO A 173 5.60 14.89 -0.06
C PRO A 173 5.59 13.40 0.31
N ALA A 174 6.70 12.91 0.86
CA ALA A 174 6.85 11.52 1.27
C ALA A 174 7.88 11.36 2.38
N VAL A 175 7.94 10.15 2.93
CA VAL A 175 8.99 9.73 3.85
C VAL A 175 9.79 8.58 3.24
N LYS A 176 11.10 8.59 3.44
CA LYS A 176 11.96 7.44 3.17
C LYS A 176 12.09 6.63 4.45
N LEU A 177 11.83 5.35 4.35
CA LEU A 177 11.75 4.41 5.46
C LEU A 177 12.82 3.33 5.33
N MET A 178 13.28 2.83 6.47
CA MET A 178 14.07 1.60 6.56
C MET A 178 13.36 0.63 7.51
N ARG A 179 13.14 -0.61 7.09
CA ARG A 179 12.60 -1.64 7.98
C ARG A 179 13.63 -2.04 9.02
N ILE A 180 13.27 -1.93 10.31
CA ILE A 180 14.14 -2.20 11.47
C ILE A 180 13.70 -3.43 12.27
N ALA A 181 12.43 -3.86 12.20
CA ALA A 181 11.92 -5.04 12.88
C ALA A 181 10.79 -5.71 12.08
#